data_b48acd7a69e63c84622c9909d9ac3385
#
_entry.id   b48acd7a69e63c84622c9909d9ac3385
#
_cell.length_a   1.000
_cell.length_b   1.000
_cell.length_c   1.000
_cell.angle_alpha   90.00
_cell.angle_beta   90.00
_cell.angle_gamma   90.00
#
_symmetry.space_group_name_H-M   'P 1'
#
loop_
_entity.id
_entity.type
_entity.pdbx_description
1 polymer ?
#
loop_
_entity_poly.entity_id
_entity_poly.type
_entity_poly.pdbx_seq_one_letter_code
_entity_poly.pdbx_strand_id
1 'polypeptide(L)'
;GLLQKLQVIDGDIEPMSDPGKNVIAVTAETDDNGNVMNRDSLPNPGDTVTVTYIDEGCFIDSRTGDKSSENTPGEYIGYKVEKSHDVRYTVCAVVSVPYSMSFRYSGLSSMGAVINPERLRTDSSDRIFPMFYMFDAPDRSAENGDEAFLEELTDSPSSTLMYESKATLRAEFEGFRNMFTLLGGVLCVITGLVGILNFFNSIMTGIISRRREFAVLQSIGMTGRQLRSMLIYEGLLYAAGAILLSVVLSIIIEPLAGRLMENVFWFYSYSFTLKGIFITAPVFLAAGAALPALLYRGISRRSIIERLRE
;
A
#
# COMPACT_ATOMS: atom_id res chain seq x y z
N GLY A 1 3.97 -13.20 -27.34
CA GLY A 1 4.08 -11.76 -27.48
C GLY A 1 3.05 -10.99 -26.66
N LEU A 2 3.01 -9.67 -26.82
CA LEU A 2 2.10 -8.77 -26.09
C LEU A 2 0.63 -9.21 -26.19
N LEU A 3 0.18 -9.58 -27.38
CA LEU A 3 -1.21 -10.00 -27.63
C LEU A 3 -1.67 -11.17 -26.75
N GLN A 4 -0.76 -12.08 -26.37
CA GLN A 4 -1.10 -13.22 -25.52
C GLN A 4 -1.27 -12.86 -24.04
N LYS A 5 -0.79 -11.69 -23.63
CA LYS A 5 -0.88 -11.19 -22.27
C LYS A 5 -2.07 -10.24 -22.03
N LEU A 6 -2.72 -9.81 -23.12
CA LEU A 6 -3.91 -8.96 -23.04
C LEU A 6 -5.12 -9.79 -22.59
N GLN A 7 -5.90 -9.22 -21.69
CA GLN A 7 -7.17 -9.80 -21.23
C GLN A 7 -8.31 -9.27 -22.11
N VAL A 8 -8.93 -10.14 -22.92
CA VAL A 8 -10.08 -9.76 -23.74
C VAL A 8 -11.32 -9.64 -22.85
N ILE A 9 -11.92 -8.46 -22.82
CA ILE A 9 -13.14 -8.16 -22.09
C ILE A 9 -14.34 -8.40 -23.01
N ASP A 10 -14.23 -8.00 -24.27
CA ASP A 10 -15.30 -8.11 -25.28
C ASP A 10 -14.69 -8.19 -26.69
N GLY A 11 -15.33 -8.92 -27.60
CA GLY A 11 -14.85 -9.09 -28.97
C GLY A 11 -13.80 -10.19 -29.15
N ASP A 12 -13.02 -10.06 -30.24
CA ASP A 12 -11.97 -11.03 -30.61
C ASP A 12 -10.70 -10.30 -31.06
N ILE A 13 -9.55 -10.73 -30.51
CA ILE A 13 -8.22 -10.15 -30.78
C ILE A 13 -7.52 -10.83 -31.97
N GLU A 14 -7.99 -12.00 -32.43
CA GLU A 14 -7.34 -12.76 -33.50
C GLU A 14 -7.16 -11.94 -34.79
N PRO A 15 -8.14 -11.10 -35.24
CA PRO A 15 -8.01 -10.27 -36.43
C PRO A 15 -6.79 -9.35 -36.44
N MET A 16 -6.27 -8.95 -35.25
CA MET A 16 -5.08 -8.11 -35.14
C MET A 16 -3.78 -8.81 -35.55
N SER A 17 -3.78 -10.12 -35.67
CA SER A 17 -2.61 -10.89 -36.13
C SER A 17 -2.32 -10.66 -37.61
N ASP A 18 -3.31 -10.17 -38.39
CA ASP A 18 -3.19 -9.90 -39.83
C ASP A 18 -2.93 -8.39 -40.05
N PRO A 19 -1.68 -7.98 -40.44
CA PRO A 19 -1.38 -6.58 -40.71
C PRO A 19 -2.15 -5.98 -41.90
N GLY A 20 -2.72 -6.80 -42.74
CA GLY A 20 -3.57 -6.36 -43.86
C GLY A 20 -4.93 -5.81 -43.41
N LYS A 21 -5.36 -6.09 -42.20
CA LYS A 21 -6.65 -5.63 -41.68
C LYS A 21 -6.51 -4.32 -40.90
N ASN A 22 -7.44 -3.39 -41.17
CA ASN A 22 -7.55 -2.13 -40.46
C ASN A 22 -8.37 -2.35 -39.17
N VAL A 23 -7.77 -3.05 -38.19
CA VAL A 23 -8.43 -3.35 -36.92
C VAL A 23 -7.60 -2.86 -35.74
N ILE A 24 -8.27 -2.50 -34.67
CA ILE A 24 -7.66 -2.08 -33.43
C ILE A 24 -8.38 -2.70 -32.22
N ALA A 25 -7.67 -2.95 -31.15
CA ALA A 25 -8.27 -3.23 -29.85
C ALA A 25 -8.19 -1.98 -28.98
N VAL A 26 -9.29 -1.65 -28.31
CA VAL A 26 -9.39 -0.50 -27.43
C VAL A 26 -9.11 -0.94 -25.99
N THR A 27 -8.32 -0.16 -25.25
CA THR A 27 -8.00 -0.47 -23.86
C THR A 27 -9.03 0.09 -22.91
N ALA A 28 -9.53 -0.75 -22.03
CA ALA A 28 -10.38 -0.34 -20.93
C ALA A 28 -9.54 0.09 -19.73
N GLU A 29 -9.99 1.12 -19.03
CA GLU A 29 -9.46 1.48 -17.73
C GLU A 29 -9.95 0.49 -16.67
N THR A 30 -9.04 0.03 -15.85
CA THR A 30 -9.34 -0.86 -14.72
C THR A 30 -8.96 -0.20 -13.40
N ASP A 31 -9.75 -0.49 -12.36
CA ASP A 31 -9.36 -0.17 -10.99
C ASP A 31 -8.21 -1.09 -10.53
N ASP A 32 -7.70 -0.85 -9.32
CA ASP A 32 -6.61 -1.62 -8.73
C ASP A 32 -6.99 -3.11 -8.49
N ASN A 33 -8.26 -3.45 -8.52
CA ASN A 33 -8.78 -4.82 -8.41
C ASN A 33 -9.02 -5.48 -9.78
N GLY A 34 -8.78 -4.76 -10.88
CA GLY A 34 -8.99 -5.24 -12.25
C GLY A 34 -10.43 -5.09 -12.75
N ASN A 35 -11.31 -4.39 -12.02
CA ASN A 35 -12.66 -4.11 -12.49
C ASN A 35 -12.65 -3.02 -13.55
N VAL A 36 -13.39 -3.21 -14.63
CA VAL A 36 -13.51 -2.23 -15.71
C VAL A 36 -14.33 -1.03 -15.26
N MET A 37 -13.76 0.18 -15.38
CA MET A 37 -14.38 1.40 -14.89
C MET A 37 -15.12 2.20 -15.97
N ASN A 38 -14.68 2.13 -17.23
CA ASN A 38 -15.12 3.02 -18.30
C ASN A 38 -15.77 2.29 -19.48
N ARG A 39 -16.31 1.06 -19.28
CA ARG A 39 -16.85 0.24 -20.38
C ARG A 39 -17.90 0.96 -21.22
N ASP A 40 -18.80 1.72 -20.60
CA ASP A 40 -19.89 2.42 -21.26
C ASP A 40 -19.45 3.60 -22.14
N SER A 41 -18.25 4.12 -21.92
CA SER A 41 -17.67 5.21 -22.71
C SER A 41 -16.79 4.72 -23.87
N LEU A 42 -16.54 3.41 -23.94
CA LEU A 42 -15.72 2.81 -24.98
C LEU A 42 -16.57 2.33 -26.17
N PRO A 43 -16.03 2.40 -27.40
CA PRO A 43 -16.68 1.82 -28.57
C PRO A 43 -16.83 0.30 -28.43
N ASN A 44 -17.87 -0.24 -29.09
CA ASN A 44 -18.10 -1.67 -29.09
C ASN A 44 -17.34 -2.36 -30.25
N PRO A 45 -17.06 -3.66 -30.13
CA PRO A 45 -16.56 -4.43 -31.26
C PRO A 45 -17.48 -4.27 -32.49
N GLY A 46 -16.86 -3.96 -33.63
CA GLY A 46 -17.57 -3.63 -34.88
C GLY A 46 -17.72 -2.13 -35.15
N ASP A 47 -17.59 -1.28 -34.16
CA ASP A 47 -17.59 0.18 -34.32
C ASP A 47 -16.36 0.65 -35.10
N THR A 48 -16.47 1.80 -35.76
CA THR A 48 -15.37 2.43 -36.49
C THR A 48 -14.80 3.60 -35.67
N VAL A 49 -13.51 3.59 -35.49
CA VAL A 49 -12.77 4.67 -34.84
C VAL A 49 -11.81 5.31 -35.81
N THR A 50 -11.71 6.62 -35.78
CA THR A 50 -10.75 7.37 -36.61
C THR A 50 -9.54 7.74 -35.74
N VAL A 51 -8.36 7.33 -36.18
CA VAL A 51 -7.08 7.72 -35.57
C VAL A 51 -6.40 8.74 -36.46
N THR A 52 -6.10 9.90 -35.91
CA THR A 52 -5.39 10.98 -36.61
C THR A 52 -3.89 10.82 -36.36
N TYR A 53 -3.13 10.55 -37.42
CA TYR A 53 -1.68 10.51 -37.39
C TYR A 53 -1.12 11.91 -37.66
N ILE A 54 -0.22 12.36 -36.82
CA ILE A 54 0.46 13.65 -36.98
C ILE A 54 1.68 13.43 -37.86
N ASP A 55 1.66 14.00 -39.05
CA ASP A 55 2.76 13.90 -40.01
C ASP A 55 3.84 14.97 -39.78
N GLU A 56 3.42 16.19 -39.47
CA GLU A 56 4.30 17.29 -39.17
C GLU A 56 3.72 18.15 -38.05
N GLY A 57 4.57 18.55 -37.11
CA GLY A 57 4.19 19.44 -36.02
C GLY A 57 5.39 19.95 -35.27
N CYS A 58 5.21 20.99 -34.50
CA CYS A 58 6.27 21.59 -33.69
C CYS A 58 5.76 22.02 -32.32
N PHE A 59 6.67 22.03 -31.35
CA PHE A 59 6.40 22.63 -30.06
C PHE A 59 6.43 24.15 -30.18
N ILE A 60 5.44 24.81 -29.63
CA ILE A 60 5.28 26.26 -29.65
C ILE A 60 5.15 26.81 -28.22
N ASP A 61 5.52 28.06 -28.03
CA ASP A 61 5.14 28.83 -26.86
C ASP A 61 3.67 29.27 -27.05
N SER A 62 2.77 28.72 -26.20
CA SER A 62 1.33 28.98 -26.30
C SER A 62 0.95 30.44 -26.10
N ARG A 63 1.85 31.28 -25.57
CA ARG A 63 1.66 32.74 -25.39
C ARG A 63 1.93 33.52 -26.64
N THR A 64 2.95 33.13 -27.42
CA THR A 64 3.40 33.87 -28.60
C THR A 64 3.04 33.18 -29.92
N GLY A 65 2.86 31.87 -29.89
CA GLY A 65 2.64 31.05 -31.09
C GLY A 65 3.93 30.71 -31.84
N ASP A 66 5.08 31.18 -31.37
CA ASP A 66 6.40 30.91 -31.98
C ASP A 66 6.91 29.52 -31.55
N LYS A 67 7.89 28.98 -32.25
CA LYS A 67 8.55 27.73 -31.87
C LYS A 67 9.11 27.85 -30.45
N SER A 68 8.84 26.86 -29.63
CA SER A 68 9.36 26.78 -28.25
C SER A 68 10.88 26.72 -28.26
N SER A 69 11.51 27.34 -27.27
CA SER A 69 12.94 27.33 -27.02
C SER A 69 13.25 26.65 -25.68
N GLU A 70 14.53 26.39 -25.41
CA GLU A 70 14.97 25.85 -24.11
C GLU A 70 14.57 26.73 -22.92
N ASN A 71 14.32 28.02 -23.16
CA ASN A 71 13.91 28.97 -22.13
C ASN A 71 12.39 29.11 -21.99
N THR A 72 11.61 28.37 -22.78
CA THR A 72 10.13 28.38 -22.65
C THR A 72 9.73 27.55 -21.43
N PRO A 73 9.05 28.16 -20.41
CA PRO A 73 8.58 27.40 -19.27
C PRO A 73 7.63 26.29 -19.71
N GLY A 74 7.76 25.10 -19.11
CA GLY A 74 7.03 23.90 -19.50
C GLY A 74 5.50 24.06 -19.54
N GLU A 75 4.95 24.91 -18.67
CA GLU A 75 3.51 25.23 -18.60
C GLU A 75 2.99 25.96 -19.85
N TYR A 76 3.87 26.59 -20.62
CA TYR A 76 3.51 27.30 -21.85
C TYR A 76 3.93 26.57 -23.13
N ILE A 77 4.45 25.34 -23.00
CA ILE A 77 4.78 24.53 -24.17
C ILE A 77 3.49 23.90 -24.69
N GLY A 78 3.06 24.34 -25.87
CA GLY A 78 1.98 23.75 -26.65
C GLY A 78 2.53 22.95 -27.83
N TYR A 79 1.69 22.09 -28.43
CA TYR A 79 2.04 21.39 -29.64
C TYR A 79 1.13 21.85 -30.78
N LYS A 80 1.72 22.32 -31.90
CA LYS A 80 0.99 22.73 -33.09
C LYS A 80 1.13 21.67 -34.17
N VAL A 81 0.01 21.10 -34.59
CA VAL A 81 -0.06 20.17 -35.73
C VAL A 81 -0.04 20.98 -37.01
N GLU A 82 0.90 20.70 -37.91
CA GLU A 82 1.02 21.33 -39.23
C GLU A 82 0.41 20.48 -40.33
N LYS A 83 0.62 19.14 -40.26
CA LYS A 83 0.01 18.17 -41.16
C LYS A 83 -0.39 16.94 -40.39
N SER A 84 -1.51 16.37 -40.78
CA SER A 84 -2.03 15.12 -40.24
C SER A 84 -2.87 14.40 -41.29
N HIS A 85 -3.02 13.10 -41.10
CA HIS A 85 -3.95 12.30 -41.89
C HIS A 85 -4.76 11.35 -41.00
N ASP A 86 -5.93 11.00 -41.45
CA ASP A 86 -6.85 10.18 -40.71
C ASP A 86 -6.88 8.75 -41.27
N VAL A 87 -6.80 7.77 -40.41
CA VAL A 87 -6.99 6.35 -40.72
C VAL A 87 -8.17 5.80 -39.93
N ARG A 88 -9.06 5.10 -40.61
CA ARG A 88 -10.21 4.46 -39.97
C ARG A 88 -9.90 3.01 -39.65
N TYR A 89 -10.20 2.63 -38.42
CA TYR A 89 -10.03 1.29 -37.90
C TYR A 89 -11.38 0.75 -37.41
N THR A 90 -11.58 -0.55 -37.59
CA THR A 90 -12.69 -1.24 -36.93
C THR A 90 -12.23 -1.78 -35.60
N VAL A 91 -12.96 -1.50 -34.56
CA VAL A 91 -12.69 -2.06 -33.22
C VAL A 91 -12.96 -3.55 -33.25
N CYS A 92 -11.97 -4.38 -33.04
CA CYS A 92 -12.10 -5.84 -33.01
C CYS A 92 -12.32 -6.37 -31.58
N ALA A 93 -11.75 -5.70 -30.58
CA ALA A 93 -11.89 -6.10 -29.20
C ALA A 93 -11.78 -4.90 -28.24
N VAL A 94 -12.35 -5.08 -27.07
CA VAL A 94 -12.04 -4.27 -25.87
C VAL A 94 -11.17 -5.13 -24.96
N VAL A 95 -10.03 -4.62 -24.56
CA VAL A 95 -9.01 -5.36 -23.82
C VAL A 95 -8.60 -4.64 -22.56
N SER A 96 -8.16 -5.39 -21.56
CA SER A 96 -7.44 -4.87 -20.40
C SER A 96 -5.96 -5.19 -20.55
N VAL A 97 -5.13 -4.20 -20.31
CA VAL A 97 -3.68 -4.35 -20.27
C VAL A 97 -3.27 -4.70 -18.85
N PRO A 98 -2.52 -5.80 -18.61
CA PRO A 98 -2.03 -6.12 -17.28
C PRO A 98 -1.26 -4.96 -16.66
N TYR A 99 -1.41 -4.76 -15.36
CA TYR A 99 -0.77 -3.65 -14.65
C TYR A 99 0.74 -3.58 -14.87
N SER A 100 1.40 -4.74 -14.93
CA SER A 100 2.84 -4.86 -15.25
C SER A 100 3.24 -4.37 -16.64
N MET A 101 2.26 -4.13 -17.50
CA MET A 101 2.45 -3.66 -18.89
C MET A 101 1.72 -2.35 -19.13
N SER A 102 1.07 -1.79 -18.12
CA SER A 102 0.37 -0.51 -18.21
C SER A 102 1.38 0.63 -18.04
N PHE A 103 1.18 1.68 -18.83
CA PHE A 103 1.97 2.88 -18.75
C PHE A 103 1.46 3.76 -17.63
N ARG A 104 2.18 3.85 -16.56
CA ARG A 104 1.88 4.81 -15.48
C ARG A 104 1.91 6.26 -15.95
N TYR A 105 2.47 6.53 -17.13
CA TYR A 105 2.68 7.88 -17.66
C TYR A 105 1.70 8.30 -18.73
N SER A 106 0.77 7.46 -19.14
CA SER A 106 -0.31 7.89 -20.03
C SER A 106 -1.38 8.67 -19.27
N GLY A 107 -0.98 9.75 -18.62
CA GLY A 107 -1.88 10.75 -18.05
C GLY A 107 -2.71 11.52 -19.09
N LEU A 108 -2.73 11.05 -20.31
CA LEU A 108 -3.64 11.47 -21.35
C LEU A 108 -4.94 10.70 -21.12
N SER A 109 -5.95 11.41 -20.71
CA SER A 109 -7.34 10.95 -20.56
C SER A 109 -7.98 10.50 -21.89
N SER A 110 -7.17 9.99 -22.80
CA SER A 110 -7.60 9.49 -24.10
C SER A 110 -7.64 7.97 -24.08
N MET A 111 -8.61 7.45 -24.77
CA MET A 111 -8.79 6.03 -25.06
C MET A 111 -7.48 5.43 -25.60
N GLY A 112 -6.90 4.50 -24.84
CA GLY A 112 -5.75 3.74 -25.31
C GLY A 112 -6.15 2.74 -26.39
N ALA A 113 -5.23 2.45 -27.31
CA ALA A 113 -5.46 1.49 -28.36
C ALA A 113 -4.23 0.62 -28.62
N VAL A 114 -4.47 -0.64 -28.95
CA VAL A 114 -3.46 -1.61 -29.38
C VAL A 114 -3.65 -1.86 -30.86
N ILE A 115 -2.58 -1.70 -31.63
CA ILE A 115 -2.58 -1.87 -33.08
C ILE A 115 -1.47 -2.86 -33.46
N ASN A 116 -1.64 -3.60 -34.55
CA ASN A 116 -0.56 -4.43 -35.10
C ASN A 116 0.66 -3.56 -35.46
N PRO A 117 1.89 -3.90 -35.03
CA PRO A 117 3.07 -3.06 -35.23
C PRO A 117 3.41 -2.80 -36.71
N GLU A 118 3.21 -3.78 -37.60
CA GLU A 118 3.47 -3.57 -39.03
C GLU A 118 2.44 -2.63 -39.64
N ARG A 119 1.18 -2.78 -39.23
CA ARG A 119 0.12 -1.87 -39.63
C ARG A 119 0.41 -0.44 -39.12
N LEU A 120 0.77 -0.29 -37.87
CA LEU A 120 1.13 1.02 -37.27
C LEU A 120 2.28 1.69 -38.03
N ARG A 121 3.32 0.95 -38.41
CA ARG A 121 4.42 1.47 -39.22
C ARG A 121 3.94 1.96 -40.59
N THR A 122 3.08 1.21 -41.24
CA THR A 122 2.53 1.59 -42.56
C THR A 122 1.72 2.87 -42.45
N ASP A 123 0.82 2.96 -41.49
CA ASP A 123 -0.09 4.07 -41.33
C ASP A 123 0.60 5.34 -40.80
N SER A 124 1.65 5.18 -39.97
CA SER A 124 2.46 6.30 -39.46
C SER A 124 3.60 6.73 -40.40
N SER A 125 3.71 6.14 -41.58
CA SER A 125 4.84 6.37 -42.52
C SER A 125 6.21 6.12 -41.87
N ASP A 126 6.31 5.08 -41.03
CA ASP A 126 7.49 4.67 -40.25
C ASP A 126 8.05 5.76 -39.31
N ARG A 127 7.19 6.69 -38.89
CA ARG A 127 7.54 7.78 -37.95
C ARG A 127 7.26 7.48 -36.50
N ILE A 128 7.32 6.23 -36.13
CA ILE A 128 7.14 5.78 -34.74
C ILE A 128 8.48 5.59 -34.08
N PHE A 129 8.57 6.09 -32.83
CA PHE A 129 9.71 5.84 -31.96
C PHE A 129 9.25 4.98 -30.81
N PRO A 130 10.03 3.93 -30.45
CA PRO A 130 9.72 3.18 -29.25
C PRO A 130 9.90 4.08 -28.04
N MET A 131 8.83 4.24 -27.26
CA MET A 131 8.87 5.01 -26.01
C MET A 131 9.52 4.18 -24.89
N PHE A 132 9.39 2.88 -24.93
CA PHE A 132 10.00 1.96 -23.97
C PHE A 132 10.05 0.55 -24.52
N TYR A 133 10.92 -0.21 -23.87
CA TYR A 133 11.09 -1.63 -24.08
C TYR A 133 10.71 -2.38 -22.82
N MET A 134 9.95 -3.47 -22.97
CA MET A 134 9.70 -4.42 -21.90
C MET A 134 10.26 -5.77 -22.28
N PHE A 135 10.94 -6.41 -21.34
CA PHE A 135 11.46 -7.75 -21.49
C PHE A 135 11.42 -8.50 -20.18
N ASP A 136 11.37 -9.81 -20.25
CA ASP A 136 11.48 -10.68 -19.09
C ASP A 136 12.86 -11.37 -19.14
N ALA A 137 13.57 -11.36 -18.03
CA ALA A 137 14.77 -12.14 -17.87
C ALA A 137 14.42 -13.64 -17.73
N PRO A 138 15.21 -14.56 -18.32
CA PRO A 138 14.91 -15.99 -18.27
C PRO A 138 15.03 -16.59 -16.88
N ASP A 139 15.88 -16.03 -16.03
CA ASP A 139 16.07 -16.44 -14.65
C ASP A 139 16.61 -15.29 -13.77
N ARG A 140 16.68 -15.54 -12.47
CA ARG A 140 17.14 -14.54 -11.48
C ARG A 140 18.59 -14.08 -11.68
N SER A 141 19.43 -14.92 -12.25
CA SER A 141 20.84 -14.56 -12.49
C SER A 141 20.96 -13.58 -13.65
N ALA A 142 20.18 -13.82 -14.71
CA ALA A 142 20.06 -12.90 -15.83
C ALA A 142 19.42 -11.57 -15.38
N GLU A 143 18.37 -11.63 -14.53
CA GLU A 143 17.71 -10.44 -13.98
C GLU A 143 18.71 -9.51 -13.27
N ASN A 144 19.61 -10.05 -12.43
CA ASN A 144 20.64 -9.26 -11.75
C ASN A 144 21.68 -8.68 -12.74
N GLY A 145 22.02 -9.40 -13.79
CA GLY A 145 22.92 -8.92 -14.84
C GLY A 145 22.31 -7.80 -15.68
N ASP A 146 21.03 -7.96 -16.03
CA ASP A 146 20.26 -6.97 -16.77
C ASP A 146 20.07 -5.70 -15.94
N GLU A 147 19.83 -5.81 -14.63
CA GLU A 147 19.75 -4.66 -13.73
C GLU A 147 21.06 -3.86 -13.68
N ALA A 148 22.19 -4.54 -13.49
CA ALA A 148 23.49 -3.88 -13.44
C ALA A 148 23.80 -3.16 -14.77
N PHE A 149 23.44 -3.78 -15.90
CA PHE A 149 23.58 -3.14 -17.22
C PHE A 149 22.67 -1.92 -17.38
N LEU A 150 21.41 -1.99 -16.95
CA LEU A 150 20.47 -0.89 -17.04
C LEU A 150 20.85 0.26 -16.11
N GLU A 151 21.36 -0.04 -14.92
CA GLU A 151 21.87 0.95 -13.97
C GLU A 151 23.06 1.71 -14.59
N GLU A 152 24.04 0.99 -15.17
CA GLU A 152 25.17 1.62 -15.87
C GLU A 152 24.72 2.48 -17.04
N LEU A 153 23.72 2.02 -17.82
CA LEU A 153 23.18 2.75 -18.97
C LEU A 153 22.44 4.03 -18.56
N THR A 154 21.75 4.05 -17.43
CA THR A 154 20.92 5.17 -16.97
C THR A 154 21.70 6.14 -16.08
N ASP A 155 22.77 5.72 -15.43
CA ASP A 155 23.57 6.53 -14.51
C ASP A 155 24.46 7.57 -15.24
N SER A 156 24.46 7.56 -16.58
CA SER A 156 25.16 8.56 -17.36
C SER A 156 24.47 9.93 -17.27
N PRO A 157 25.22 11.04 -16.99
CA PRO A 157 24.65 12.40 -16.89
C PRO A 157 23.92 12.88 -18.15
N SER A 158 24.18 12.26 -19.29
CA SER A 158 23.55 12.54 -20.58
C SER A 158 22.41 11.58 -20.92
N SER A 159 22.14 10.60 -20.09
CA SER A 159 21.07 9.63 -20.32
C SER A 159 19.72 10.27 -20.03
N THR A 160 18.82 10.19 -20.99
CA THR A 160 17.38 10.51 -20.81
C THR A 160 16.56 9.24 -20.58
N LEU A 161 17.25 8.08 -20.47
CA LEU A 161 16.61 6.80 -20.26
C LEU A 161 16.36 6.60 -18.77
N MET A 162 15.23 6.02 -18.45
CA MET A 162 14.89 5.52 -17.11
C MET A 162 14.53 4.05 -17.23
N TYR A 163 14.84 3.29 -16.21
CA TYR A 163 14.41 1.90 -16.14
C TYR A 163 13.61 1.62 -14.86
N GLU A 164 12.76 0.65 -14.95
CA GLU A 164 11.98 0.13 -13.84
C GLU A 164 12.08 -1.40 -13.86
N SER A 165 12.48 -1.98 -12.74
CA SER A 165 12.65 -3.44 -12.60
C SER A 165 11.76 -3.98 -11.50
N LYS A 166 11.60 -5.30 -11.45
CA LYS A 166 10.92 -5.95 -10.32
C LYS A 166 11.62 -5.69 -8.99
N ALA A 167 12.94 -5.52 -8.99
CA ALA A 167 13.71 -5.26 -7.77
C ALA A 167 13.54 -3.81 -7.33
N THR A 168 13.56 -2.81 -8.24
CA THR A 168 13.29 -1.41 -7.90
C THR A 168 11.89 -1.24 -7.33
N LEU A 169 10.87 -1.83 -7.98
CA LEU A 169 9.49 -1.82 -7.48
C LEU A 169 9.35 -2.50 -6.12
N ARG A 170 10.05 -3.62 -5.93
CA ARG A 170 10.06 -4.31 -4.63
C ARG A 170 10.70 -3.47 -3.55
N ALA A 171 11.82 -2.80 -3.84
CA ALA A 171 12.51 -1.94 -2.89
C ALA A 171 11.63 -0.74 -2.49
N GLU A 172 10.94 -0.12 -3.43
CA GLU A 172 9.97 0.95 -3.17
C GLU A 172 8.83 0.45 -2.26
N PHE A 173 8.25 -0.71 -2.60
CA PHE A 173 7.19 -1.32 -1.80
C PHE A 173 7.66 -1.69 -0.38
N GLU A 174 8.86 -2.24 -0.25
CA GLU A 174 9.46 -2.54 1.06
C GLU A 174 9.72 -1.27 1.86
N GLY A 175 10.18 -0.20 1.23
CA GLY A 175 10.33 1.11 1.84
C GLY A 175 9.00 1.64 2.38
N PHE A 176 7.97 1.59 1.57
CA PHE A 176 6.62 1.98 1.94
C PHE A 176 6.07 1.15 3.12
N ARG A 177 6.18 -0.18 3.04
CA ARG A 177 5.79 -1.10 4.11
C ARG A 177 6.53 -0.82 5.41
N ASN A 178 7.84 -0.59 5.34
CA ASN A 178 8.66 -0.29 6.50
C ASN A 178 8.26 1.04 7.16
N MET A 179 7.91 2.06 6.38
CA MET A 179 7.39 3.33 6.88
C MET A 179 6.10 3.12 7.67
N PHE A 180 5.12 2.38 7.13
CA PHE A 180 3.88 2.09 7.86
C PHE A 180 4.12 1.24 9.10
N THR A 181 5.03 0.27 9.03
CA THR A 181 5.40 -0.56 10.18
C THR A 181 6.04 0.27 11.28
N LEU A 182 6.92 1.21 10.94
CA LEU A 182 7.54 2.11 11.90
C LEU A 182 6.51 3.05 12.55
N LEU A 183 5.70 3.74 11.75
CA LEU A 183 4.67 4.66 12.25
C LEU A 183 3.65 3.93 13.13
N GLY A 184 3.13 2.81 12.66
CA GLY A 184 2.20 1.97 13.43
C GLY A 184 2.84 1.43 14.70
N GLY A 185 4.09 0.97 14.61
CA GLY A 185 4.85 0.49 15.76
C GLY A 185 5.05 1.56 16.84
N VAL A 186 5.43 2.77 16.46
CA VAL A 186 5.57 3.90 17.39
C VAL A 186 4.24 4.24 18.07
N LEU A 187 3.14 4.30 17.31
CA LEU A 187 1.81 4.54 17.87
C LEU A 187 1.39 3.43 18.85
N CYS A 188 1.66 2.16 18.50
CA CYS A 188 1.39 1.02 19.38
C CYS A 188 2.19 1.10 20.68
N VAL A 189 3.49 1.47 20.62
CA VAL A 189 4.33 1.63 21.82
C VAL A 189 3.80 2.76 22.70
N ILE A 190 3.48 3.92 22.13
CA ILE A 190 2.92 5.06 22.89
C ILE A 190 1.61 4.66 23.57
N THR A 191 0.70 4.05 22.83
CA THR A 191 -0.61 3.59 23.36
C THR A 191 -0.41 2.53 24.45
N GLY A 192 0.54 1.61 24.24
CA GLY A 192 0.90 0.59 25.22
C GLY A 192 1.44 1.20 26.53
N LEU A 193 2.32 2.19 26.44
CA LEU A 193 2.83 2.92 27.62
C LEU A 193 1.71 3.65 28.37
N VAL A 194 0.80 4.32 27.66
CA VAL A 194 -0.38 4.95 28.26
C VAL A 194 -1.24 3.91 28.98
N GLY A 195 -1.46 2.74 28.34
CA GLY A 195 -2.19 1.62 28.95
C GLY A 195 -1.53 1.12 30.25
N ILE A 196 -0.22 0.94 30.26
CA ILE A 196 0.54 0.53 31.45
C ILE A 196 0.46 1.60 32.56
N LEU A 197 0.57 2.88 32.21
CA LEU A 197 0.43 3.97 33.19
C LEU A 197 -0.98 4.03 33.81
N ASN A 198 -2.03 3.83 32.99
CA ASN A 198 -3.40 3.76 33.48
C ASN A 198 -3.61 2.55 34.39
N PHE A 199 -3.04 1.41 34.03
CA PHE A 199 -3.08 0.20 34.85
C PHE A 199 -2.35 0.42 36.20
N PHE A 200 -1.17 1.04 36.19
CA PHE A 200 -0.44 1.43 37.38
C PHE A 200 -1.27 2.36 38.28
N ASN A 201 -1.87 3.40 37.75
CA ASN A 201 -2.72 4.33 38.50
C ASN A 201 -3.93 3.61 39.12
N SER A 202 -4.55 2.71 38.39
CA SER A 202 -5.71 1.94 38.89
C SER A 202 -5.33 1.06 40.08
N ILE A 203 -4.25 0.30 39.96
CA ILE A 203 -3.75 -0.53 41.07
C ILE A 203 -3.32 0.34 42.29
N MET A 204 -2.58 1.43 42.02
CA MET A 204 -2.12 2.34 43.07
C MET A 204 -3.31 2.92 43.84
N THR A 205 -4.32 3.43 43.14
CA THR A 205 -5.53 3.97 43.75
C THR A 205 -6.27 2.91 44.55
N GLY A 206 -6.44 1.68 43.98
CA GLY A 206 -7.05 0.54 44.68
C GLY A 206 -6.35 0.14 45.97
N ILE A 207 -5.00 0.15 45.98
CA ILE A 207 -4.22 -0.16 47.17
C ILE A 207 -4.32 0.97 48.21
N ILE A 208 -4.26 2.23 47.79
CA ILE A 208 -4.31 3.38 48.72
C ILE A 208 -5.71 3.50 49.34
N SER A 209 -6.78 3.36 48.57
CA SER A 209 -8.16 3.48 49.09
C SER A 209 -8.50 2.38 50.08
N ARG A 210 -7.93 1.20 49.93
CA ARG A 210 -8.18 0.00 50.79
C ARG A 210 -7.13 -0.20 51.86
N ARG A 211 -6.25 0.79 52.13
CA ARG A 211 -5.13 0.62 53.08
C ARG A 211 -5.62 0.33 54.52
N ARG A 212 -6.78 0.86 54.95
CA ARG A 212 -7.38 0.55 56.26
C ARG A 212 -7.83 -0.92 56.34
N GLU A 213 -8.46 -1.43 55.31
CA GLU A 213 -8.86 -2.83 55.22
C GLU A 213 -7.62 -3.74 55.38
N PHE A 214 -6.50 -3.41 54.72
CA PHE A 214 -5.26 -4.15 54.80
C PHE A 214 -4.63 -4.10 56.19
N ALA A 215 -4.73 -2.94 56.88
CA ALA A 215 -4.27 -2.80 58.25
C ALA A 215 -5.12 -3.66 59.20
N VAL A 216 -6.44 -3.73 59.05
CA VAL A 216 -7.34 -4.59 59.82
C VAL A 216 -7.02 -6.06 59.57
N LEU A 217 -6.82 -6.50 58.33
CA LEU A 217 -6.42 -7.87 57.98
C LEU A 217 -5.10 -8.26 58.64
N GLN A 218 -4.12 -7.36 58.71
CA GLN A 218 -2.85 -7.58 59.37
C GLN A 218 -3.01 -7.65 60.89
N SER A 219 -3.91 -6.87 61.48
CA SER A 219 -4.21 -6.89 62.92
C SER A 219 -4.87 -8.20 63.36
N ILE A 220 -5.61 -8.87 62.50
CA ILE A 220 -6.24 -10.19 62.72
C ILE A 220 -5.24 -11.36 62.52
N GLY A 221 -3.99 -11.04 62.07
CA GLY A 221 -2.92 -12.02 61.94
C GLY A 221 -2.48 -12.36 60.53
N MET A 222 -2.95 -11.63 59.53
CA MET A 222 -2.48 -11.77 58.13
C MET A 222 -1.01 -11.33 58.04
N THR A 223 -0.17 -12.18 57.49
CA THR A 223 1.26 -11.82 57.30
C THR A 223 1.44 -10.92 56.10
N GLY A 224 2.50 -10.10 56.11
CA GLY A 224 2.81 -9.23 54.95
C GLY A 224 3.06 -9.99 53.63
N ARG A 225 3.50 -11.27 53.72
CA ARG A 225 3.65 -12.14 52.56
C ARG A 225 2.28 -12.52 51.93
N GLN A 226 1.34 -12.86 52.80
CA GLN A 226 -0.03 -13.21 52.37
C GLN A 226 -0.72 -12.01 51.74
N LEU A 227 -0.62 -10.83 52.31
CA LEU A 227 -1.16 -9.60 51.74
C LEU A 227 -0.55 -9.27 50.37
N ARG A 228 0.79 -9.38 50.30
CA ARG A 228 1.46 -9.20 48.99
C ARG A 228 1.00 -10.21 47.94
N SER A 229 0.88 -11.48 48.29
CA SER A 229 0.38 -12.51 47.37
C SER A 229 -1.05 -12.20 46.90
N MET A 230 -1.92 -11.77 47.81
CA MET A 230 -3.29 -11.36 47.51
C MET A 230 -3.32 -10.26 46.47
N LEU A 231 -2.51 -9.21 46.64
CA LEU A 231 -2.41 -8.08 45.70
C LEU A 231 -1.83 -8.50 44.34
N ILE A 232 -0.88 -9.44 44.31
CA ILE A 232 -0.35 -9.99 43.06
C ILE A 232 -1.43 -10.78 42.33
N TYR A 233 -2.19 -11.63 43.01
CA TYR A 233 -3.30 -12.37 42.39
C TYR A 233 -4.38 -11.42 41.87
N GLU A 234 -4.73 -10.37 42.58
CA GLU A 234 -5.65 -9.32 42.15
C GLU A 234 -5.15 -8.65 40.87
N GLY A 235 -3.86 -8.25 40.82
CA GLY A 235 -3.24 -7.66 39.61
C GLY A 235 -3.19 -8.62 38.43
N LEU A 236 -2.92 -9.91 38.68
CA LEU A 236 -2.95 -10.94 37.63
C LEU A 236 -4.36 -11.18 37.09
N LEU A 237 -5.40 -11.16 37.95
CA LEU A 237 -6.79 -11.29 37.52
C LEU A 237 -7.22 -10.09 36.62
N TYR A 238 -6.82 -8.86 36.98
CA TYR A 238 -7.06 -7.69 36.13
C TYR A 238 -6.33 -7.81 34.80
N ALA A 239 -5.06 -8.24 34.79
CA ALA A 239 -4.30 -8.45 33.56
C ALA A 239 -4.92 -9.55 32.68
N ALA A 240 -5.32 -10.66 33.27
CA ALA A 240 -5.98 -11.76 32.58
C ALA A 240 -7.32 -11.32 31.98
N GLY A 241 -8.13 -10.58 32.73
CA GLY A 241 -9.39 -9.99 32.24
C GLY A 241 -9.19 -9.05 31.08
N ALA A 242 -8.17 -8.19 31.14
CA ALA A 242 -7.82 -7.29 30.04
C ALA A 242 -7.38 -8.05 28.78
N ILE A 243 -6.58 -9.11 28.94
CA ILE A 243 -6.13 -9.95 27.82
C ILE A 243 -7.33 -10.67 27.19
N LEU A 244 -8.22 -11.26 28.01
CA LEU A 244 -9.43 -11.90 27.50
C LEU A 244 -10.33 -10.94 26.71
N LEU A 245 -10.54 -9.74 27.24
CA LEU A 245 -11.30 -8.69 26.56
C LEU A 245 -10.63 -8.28 25.25
N SER A 246 -9.28 -8.14 25.23
CA SER A 246 -8.53 -7.85 24.03
C SER A 246 -8.69 -8.93 22.96
N VAL A 247 -8.67 -10.23 23.34
CA VAL A 247 -8.92 -11.33 22.41
C VAL A 247 -10.32 -11.23 21.79
N VAL A 248 -11.35 -11.00 22.62
CA VAL A 248 -12.74 -10.88 22.14
C VAL A 248 -12.89 -9.68 21.18
N LEU A 249 -12.31 -8.54 21.54
CA LEU A 249 -12.35 -7.34 20.69
C LEU A 249 -11.57 -7.55 19.39
N SER A 250 -10.41 -8.21 19.42
CA SER A 250 -9.64 -8.53 18.21
C SER A 250 -10.42 -9.42 17.24
N ILE A 251 -11.11 -10.44 17.75
CA ILE A 251 -11.94 -11.34 16.91
C ILE A 251 -13.06 -10.56 16.19
N ILE A 252 -13.57 -9.49 16.79
CA ILE A 252 -14.66 -8.70 16.22
C ILE A 252 -14.15 -7.60 15.32
N ILE A 253 -13.15 -6.82 15.79
CA ILE A 253 -12.71 -5.59 15.13
C ILE A 253 -11.72 -5.87 14.01
N GLU A 254 -10.80 -6.82 14.19
CA GLU A 254 -9.74 -7.11 13.22
C GLU A 254 -10.27 -7.54 11.85
N PRO A 255 -11.27 -8.46 11.72
CA PRO A 255 -11.85 -8.79 10.42
C PRO A 255 -12.57 -7.61 9.74
N LEU A 256 -13.22 -6.76 10.56
CA LEU A 256 -13.92 -5.59 10.03
C LEU A 256 -12.93 -4.56 9.48
N ALA A 257 -11.92 -4.22 10.27
CA ALA A 257 -10.87 -3.28 9.86
C ALA A 257 -10.03 -3.83 8.69
N GLY A 258 -9.70 -5.14 8.72
CA GLY A 258 -8.94 -5.79 7.67
C GLY A 258 -9.64 -5.74 6.31
N ARG A 259 -10.93 -6.06 6.26
CA ARG A 259 -11.71 -5.97 5.01
C ARG A 259 -11.85 -4.54 4.50
N LEU A 260 -11.95 -3.56 5.39
CA LEU A 260 -11.96 -2.16 4.98
C LEU A 260 -10.61 -1.76 4.34
N MET A 261 -9.49 -2.26 4.88
CA MET A 261 -8.16 -2.01 4.31
C MET A 261 -7.95 -2.71 2.96
N GLU A 262 -8.48 -3.92 2.75
CA GLU A 262 -8.47 -4.59 1.44
C GLU A 262 -9.18 -3.77 0.35
N ASN A 263 -10.24 -3.08 0.69
CA ASN A 263 -10.95 -2.22 -0.26
C ASN A 263 -10.21 -0.91 -0.58
N VAL A 264 -9.29 -0.48 0.30
CA VAL A 264 -8.52 0.76 0.12
C VAL A 264 -7.17 0.49 -0.54
N PHE A 265 -6.53 -0.62 -0.21
CA PHE A 265 -5.18 -0.94 -0.65
C PHE A 265 -5.16 -2.23 -1.46
N TRP A 266 -5.00 -2.14 -2.78
CA TRP A 266 -4.97 -3.27 -3.71
C TRP A 266 -3.89 -4.33 -3.39
N PHE A 267 -2.81 -3.93 -2.72
CA PHE A 267 -1.69 -4.81 -2.33
C PHE A 267 -1.86 -5.44 -0.94
N TYR A 268 -2.90 -5.07 -0.20
CA TYR A 268 -3.14 -5.58 1.13
C TYR A 268 -4.07 -6.79 1.09
N SER A 269 -3.63 -7.90 1.64
CA SER A 269 -4.44 -9.09 1.84
C SER A 269 -4.61 -9.34 3.33
N TYR A 270 -5.83 -9.32 3.80
CA TYR A 270 -6.15 -9.55 5.20
C TYR A 270 -5.91 -11.00 5.59
N SER A 271 -5.15 -11.20 6.66
CA SER A 271 -5.03 -12.50 7.31
C SER A 271 -5.19 -12.35 8.81
N PHE A 272 -6.18 -13.00 9.38
CA PHE A 272 -6.42 -12.97 10.83
C PHE A 272 -5.21 -13.50 11.60
N THR A 273 -4.75 -12.75 12.60
CA THR A 273 -3.60 -13.17 13.40
C THR A 273 -3.67 -12.63 14.83
N LEU A 274 -3.50 -13.51 15.82
CA LEU A 274 -3.39 -13.15 17.23
C LEU A 274 -1.93 -12.95 17.69
N LYS A 275 -0.97 -12.91 16.78
CA LYS A 275 0.48 -12.78 17.12
C LYS A 275 0.76 -11.59 18.04
N GLY A 276 0.10 -10.46 17.81
CA GLY A 276 0.26 -9.27 18.64
C GLY A 276 -0.13 -9.51 20.11
N ILE A 277 -1.22 -10.23 20.34
CA ILE A 277 -1.69 -10.57 21.69
C ILE A 277 -0.69 -11.52 22.38
N PHE A 278 -0.19 -12.54 21.67
CA PHE A 278 0.81 -13.45 22.21
C PHE A 278 2.11 -12.76 22.62
N ILE A 279 2.49 -11.67 21.96
CA ILE A 279 3.68 -10.87 22.32
C ILE A 279 3.38 -9.95 23.50
N THR A 280 2.21 -9.33 23.55
CA THR A 280 1.85 -8.34 24.58
C THR A 280 1.35 -8.96 25.88
N ALA A 281 0.69 -10.14 25.83
CA ALA A 281 0.15 -10.80 27.00
C ALA A 281 1.19 -11.12 28.10
N PRO A 282 2.40 -11.67 27.82
CA PRO A 282 3.43 -11.86 28.82
C PRO A 282 3.85 -10.56 29.50
N VAL A 283 3.94 -9.46 28.75
CA VAL A 283 4.31 -8.13 29.28
C VAL A 283 3.22 -7.64 30.24
N PHE A 284 1.96 -7.79 29.90
CA PHE A 284 0.83 -7.40 30.73
C PHE A 284 0.74 -8.25 31.99
N LEU A 285 0.95 -9.57 31.90
CA LEU A 285 0.98 -10.46 33.06
C LEU A 285 2.17 -10.13 33.99
N ALA A 286 3.34 -9.85 33.42
CA ALA A 286 4.51 -9.42 34.20
C ALA A 286 4.23 -8.09 34.91
N ALA A 287 3.59 -7.12 34.25
CA ALA A 287 3.18 -5.85 34.88
C ALA A 287 2.14 -6.11 35.99
N GLY A 288 1.13 -6.98 35.74
CA GLY A 288 0.12 -7.36 36.72
C GLY A 288 0.68 -7.98 38.01
N ALA A 289 1.77 -8.72 37.88
CA ALA A 289 2.48 -9.26 39.05
C ALA A 289 3.45 -8.27 39.70
N ALA A 290 4.22 -7.55 38.89
CA ALA A 290 5.30 -6.68 39.39
C ALA A 290 4.80 -5.40 40.04
N LEU A 291 3.79 -4.73 39.45
CA LEU A 291 3.30 -3.43 39.91
C LEU A 291 2.73 -3.52 41.34
N PRO A 292 1.81 -4.45 41.70
CA PRO A 292 1.33 -4.60 43.06
C PRO A 292 2.46 -4.94 44.05
N ALA A 293 3.40 -5.77 43.63
CA ALA A 293 4.54 -6.17 44.48
C ALA A 293 5.49 -5.01 44.80
N LEU A 294 5.72 -4.09 43.83
CA LEU A 294 6.53 -2.91 44.02
C LEU A 294 5.82 -1.85 44.88
N LEU A 295 4.54 -1.59 44.58
CA LEU A 295 3.74 -0.64 45.38
C LEU A 295 3.58 -1.06 46.83
N TYR A 296 3.34 -2.36 47.08
CA TYR A 296 3.25 -2.88 48.43
C TYR A 296 4.56 -2.65 49.22
N ARG A 297 5.73 -2.84 48.59
CA ARG A 297 7.05 -2.54 49.26
C ARG A 297 7.16 -1.08 49.72
N GLY A 298 6.63 -0.14 48.95
CA GLY A 298 6.63 1.29 49.27
C GLY A 298 5.74 1.60 50.48
N ILE A 299 4.56 0.95 50.55
CA ILE A 299 3.58 1.17 51.61
C ILE A 299 3.97 0.43 52.92
N SER A 300 4.57 -0.76 52.81
CA SER A 300 4.94 -1.56 53.99
C SER A 300 6.06 -1.00 54.82
N ARG A 301 6.78 0.03 54.35
CA ARG A 301 7.83 0.72 55.12
C ARG A 301 7.28 1.62 56.23
N ARG A 302 5.98 1.98 56.23
CA ARG A 302 5.32 2.71 57.32
C ARG A 302 4.75 1.75 58.36
N SER A 303 4.81 2.11 59.64
CA SER A 303 4.34 1.26 60.74
C SER A 303 2.82 1.03 60.64
N ILE A 304 2.33 -0.12 61.15
CA ILE A 304 0.91 -0.50 61.16
C ILE A 304 0.08 0.53 61.94
N ILE A 305 0.66 1.06 63.05
CA ILE A 305 0.00 2.05 63.93
C ILE A 305 -0.23 3.38 63.18
N GLU A 306 0.72 3.81 62.36
CA GLU A 306 0.64 5.03 61.60
C GLU A 306 -0.42 4.93 60.48
N ARG A 307 -0.63 3.73 59.94
CA ARG A 307 -1.67 3.44 58.92
C ARG A 307 -3.08 3.36 59.45
N LEU A 308 -3.24 3.08 60.75
CA LEU A 308 -4.54 3.06 61.43
C LEU A 308 -4.99 4.45 61.88
N ARG A 309 -4.04 5.37 62.03
CA ARG A 309 -4.29 6.73 62.55
C ARG A 309 -4.66 7.75 61.44
N GLU A 310 -4.24 7.50 60.21
CA GLU A 310 -4.64 8.28 59.02
C GLU A 310 -5.97 7.72 58.41
#